data_50c0bfa60ac8484299df784389ffe869
#
_entry.id   50c0bfa60ac8484299df784389ffe869
#
_cell.length_a   1.000
_cell.length_b   1.000
_cell.length_c   1.000
_cell.angle_alpha   90.00
_cell.angle_beta   90.00
_cell.angle_gamma   90.00
#
_symmetry.space_group_name_H-M   'P 1'
#
loop_
_entity.id
_entity.type
_entity.pdbx_description
1 polymer ?
#
loop_
_entity_poly.entity_id
_entity_poly.type
_entity_poly.pdbx_seq_one_letter_code
_entity_poly.pdbx_strand_id
1 'polypeptide(L)' 'MNDEEWKNYAKGLIKAEIVRKNLTLIDVAKRLKEMGISETPQNISNKINRGTFGAIFMLQILKAIDCE' A
#
# COMPACT_ATOMS: atom_id res chain seq x y z
N MET A 1 -17.61 2.30 -14.06
CA MET A 1 -17.26 1.31 -13.00
C MET A 1 -18.06 1.61 -11.75
N ASN A 2 -18.59 0.56 -11.11
CA ASN A 2 -19.29 0.74 -9.83
C ASN A 2 -18.28 0.81 -8.68
N ASP A 3 -18.77 1.01 -7.45
CA ASP A 3 -17.89 1.17 -6.29
C ASP A 3 -17.01 -0.05 -6.06
N GLU A 4 -17.54 -1.25 -6.25
CA GLU A 4 -16.79 -2.47 -6.05
C GLU A 4 -15.64 -2.58 -7.06
N GLU A 5 -15.90 -2.21 -8.29
CA GLU A 5 -14.87 -2.23 -9.33
C GLU A 5 -13.78 -1.20 -9.05
N TRP A 6 -14.14 -0.03 -8.55
CA TRP A 6 -13.16 0.99 -8.17
C TRP A 6 -12.28 0.51 -7.03
N LYS A 7 -12.88 -0.15 -6.03
CA LYS A 7 -12.11 -0.71 -4.92
C LYS A 7 -11.11 -1.76 -5.41
N ASN A 8 -11.56 -2.64 -6.28
CA ASN A 8 -10.70 -3.68 -6.84
C ASN A 8 -9.57 -3.10 -7.69
N TYR A 9 -9.87 -2.05 -8.43
CA TYR A 9 -8.87 -1.37 -9.25
C TYR A 9 -7.80 -0.73 -8.37
N ALA A 10 -8.20 0.01 -7.34
CA ALA A 10 -7.26 0.65 -6.42
C ALA A 10 -6.38 -0.37 -5.70
N LYS A 11 -6.99 -1.44 -5.21
CA LYS A 11 -6.29 -2.52 -4.54
C LYS A 11 -5.26 -3.17 -5.47
N GLY A 12 -5.67 -3.48 -6.69
CA GLY A 12 -4.80 -4.11 -7.67
C GLY A 12 -3.63 -3.24 -8.07
N LEU A 13 -3.88 -1.92 -8.20
CA LEU A 13 -2.85 -0.97 -8.55
C LEU A 13 -1.72 -0.95 -7.51
N ILE A 14 -2.10 -0.87 -6.23
CA ILE A 14 -1.13 -0.85 -5.14
C ILE A 14 -0.36 -2.17 -5.07
N LYS A 15 -1.07 -3.29 -5.15
CA LYS A 15 -0.43 -4.61 -5.10
C LYS A 15 0.55 -4.81 -6.24
N ALA A 16 0.18 -4.38 -7.45
CA ALA A 16 1.03 -4.52 -8.62
C ALA A 16 2.33 -3.71 -8.45
N GLU A 17 2.23 -2.50 -7.89
CA GLU A 17 3.42 -1.68 -7.68
C GLU A 17 4.37 -2.30 -6.67
N ILE A 18 3.84 -2.87 -5.59
CA ILE A 18 4.66 -3.53 -4.57
C ILE A 18 5.39 -4.73 -5.18
N VAL A 19 4.66 -5.55 -5.95
CA VAL A 19 5.25 -6.73 -6.60
C VAL A 19 6.29 -6.33 -7.63
N ARG A 20 5.99 -5.29 -8.42
CA ARG A 20 6.92 -4.84 -9.46
C ARG A 20 8.26 -4.38 -8.87
N LYS A 21 8.23 -3.84 -7.66
CA LYS A 21 9.45 -3.41 -6.96
C LYS A 21 10.12 -4.56 -6.20
N ASN A 22 9.60 -5.78 -6.31
CA ASN A 22 10.13 -6.96 -5.61
C ASN A 22 10.13 -6.79 -4.10
N LEU A 23 9.10 -6.12 -3.58
CA LEU A 23 8.99 -5.88 -2.14
C LEU A 23 7.91 -6.76 -1.53
N THR A 24 8.11 -7.13 -0.27
CA THR A 24 7.08 -7.78 0.53
C THR A 24 6.41 -6.73 1.41
N LEU A 25 5.31 -7.09 2.07
CA LEU A 25 4.65 -6.20 3.01
C LEU A 25 5.55 -5.91 4.22
N ILE A 26 6.42 -6.86 4.58
CA ILE A 26 7.40 -6.64 5.63
C ILE A 26 8.35 -5.51 5.23
N ASP A 27 8.81 -5.53 3.97
CA ASP A 27 9.69 -4.48 3.44
C ASP A 27 8.98 -3.13 3.45
N VAL A 28 7.71 -3.09 3.05
CA VAL A 28 6.94 -1.86 3.01
C VAL A 28 6.78 -1.29 4.42
N ALA A 29 6.44 -2.14 5.39
CA ALA A 29 6.30 -1.72 6.78
C ALA A 29 7.61 -1.14 7.32
N LYS A 30 8.73 -1.76 6.96
CA LYS A 30 10.05 -1.30 7.38
C LYS A 30 10.37 0.08 6.79
N ARG A 31 10.07 0.28 5.51
CA ARG A 31 10.31 1.56 4.84
C ARG A 31 9.42 2.66 5.41
N LEU A 32 8.16 2.34 5.72
CA LEU A 32 7.25 3.29 6.35
C LEU A 32 7.79 3.72 7.71
N LYS A 33 8.31 2.76 8.48
CA LYS A 33 8.88 3.08 9.78
C LYS A 33 10.04 4.07 9.67
N GLU A 34 10.87 3.90 8.63
CA GLU A 34 11.97 4.83 8.37
C GLU A 34 11.48 6.23 8.04
N MET A 35 10.23 6.33 7.54
CA MET A 35 9.59 7.62 7.27
C MET A 35 8.82 8.15 8.48
N GLY A 36 8.91 7.48 9.63
CA GLY A 36 8.22 7.89 10.84
C GLY A 36 6.77 7.43 10.91
N ILE A 37 6.39 6.46 10.08
CA ILE A 37 5.02 5.96 10.02
C ILE A 37 4.97 4.55 10.61
N SER A 38 4.18 4.37 11.66
CA SER A 38 4.06 3.10 12.35
C SER A 38 2.92 2.28 11.73
N GLU A 39 3.30 1.21 11.01
CA GLU A 39 2.35 0.27 10.42
C GLU A 39 2.92 -1.13 10.52
N THR A 40 2.05 -2.12 10.68
CA THR A 40 2.46 -3.51 10.65
C THR A 40 2.11 -4.10 9.27
N PRO A 41 2.80 -5.17 8.84
CA PRO A 41 2.44 -5.82 7.59
C PRO A 41 0.97 -6.24 7.55
N GLN A 42 0.44 -6.70 8.68
CA GLN A 42 -0.96 -7.10 8.76
C GLN A 42 -1.90 -5.92 8.56
N ASN A 43 -1.60 -4.78 9.20
CA ASN A 43 -2.41 -3.58 9.04
C ASN A 43 -2.37 -3.07 7.60
N ILE A 44 -1.20 -3.09 6.98
CA ILE A 44 -1.05 -2.68 5.60
C ILE A 44 -1.90 -3.58 4.70
N SER A 45 -1.80 -4.89 4.90
CA SER A 45 -2.59 -5.86 4.14
C SER A 45 -4.09 -5.60 4.29
N ASN A 46 -4.54 -5.38 5.52
CA ASN A 46 -5.96 -5.13 5.80
C ASN A 46 -6.46 -3.87 5.10
N LYS A 47 -5.67 -2.80 5.16
CA LYS A 47 -6.05 -1.54 4.52
C LYS A 47 -6.11 -1.67 3.01
N ILE A 48 -5.11 -2.32 2.41
CA ILE A 48 -5.10 -2.53 0.96
C ILE A 48 -6.29 -3.40 0.54
N ASN A 49 -6.55 -4.48 1.28
CA ASN A 49 -7.60 -5.42 0.89
C ASN A 49 -9.00 -4.82 0.98
N ARG A 50 -9.22 -3.81 1.81
CA ARG A 50 -10.50 -3.10 1.85
C ARG A 50 -10.75 -2.33 0.57
N GLY A 51 -9.68 -1.83 -0.06
CA GLY A 51 -9.80 -1.01 -1.27
C GLY A 51 -10.41 0.36 -1.01
N THR A 52 -10.57 0.75 0.26
CA THR A 52 -11.18 2.03 0.63
C THR A 52 -10.23 2.90 1.43
N PHE A 53 -8.94 2.69 1.24
CA PHE A 53 -7.90 3.48 1.92
C PHE A 53 -7.90 4.91 1.37
N GLY A 54 -7.55 5.84 2.25
CA GLY A 54 -7.55 7.26 1.86
C GLY A 54 -6.33 7.64 1.05
N ALA A 55 -6.36 8.86 0.52
CA ALA A 55 -5.29 9.38 -0.32
C ALA A 55 -3.97 9.47 0.45
N ILE A 56 -4.02 9.81 1.73
CA ILE A 56 -2.80 9.93 2.53
C ILE A 56 -2.09 8.58 2.63
N PHE A 57 -2.84 7.51 2.93
CA PHE A 57 -2.27 6.18 3.02
C PHE A 57 -1.65 5.77 1.67
N MET A 58 -2.37 6.03 0.59
CA MET A 58 -1.90 5.71 -0.75
C MET A 58 -0.58 6.42 -1.06
N LEU A 59 -0.51 7.72 -0.76
CA LEU A 59 0.70 8.50 -0.99
C LEU A 59 1.87 8.00 -0.14
N GLN A 60 1.59 7.61 1.10
CA GLN A 60 2.62 7.06 1.98
C GLN A 60 3.21 5.77 1.41
N ILE A 61 2.34 4.87 0.94
CA ILE A 61 2.78 3.61 0.35
C ILE A 61 3.61 3.88 -0.91
N LEU A 62 3.10 4.71 -1.81
CA LEU A 62 3.79 5.00 -3.06
C LEU A 62 5.17 5.63 -2.80
N LYS A 63 5.25 6.52 -1.82
CA LYS A 63 6.52 7.14 -1.45
C LYS A 63 7.49 6.11 -0.91
N ALA A 64 7.00 5.22 -0.06
CA ALA A 64 7.83 4.19 0.57
C ALA A 64 8.44 3.24 -0.45
N ILE A 65 7.67 2.84 -1.46
CA ILE A 65 8.15 1.87 -2.45
C ILE A 65 9.00 2.51 -3.54
N ASP A 66 8.90 3.82 -3.72
CA ASP A 66 9.74 4.55 -4.69
C ASP A 66 11.01 5.12 -4.03
N CYS A 67 11.09 5.09 -2.73
CA CYS A 67 12.24 5.62 -2.00
C CYS A 67 13.42 4.69 -2.17
N GLU A 68 14.49 5.18 -2.74
CA GLU A 68 15.71 4.39 -2.97
C GLU A 68 16.51 4.23 -1.69
#